data_57673bc1c66f53e8d92ded92b6d5b525
#
_entry.id   57673bc1c66f53e8d92ded92b6d5b525
#
_cell.length_a   1.000
_cell.length_b   1.000
_cell.length_c   1.000
_cell.angle_alpha   90.00
_cell.angle_beta   90.00
_cell.angle_gamma   90.00
#
_symmetry.space_group_name_H-M   'P 1'
#
loop_
_entity.id
_entity.type
_entity.pdbx_description
1 polymer ?
#
loop_
_entity_poly.entity_id
_entity_poly.type
_entity_poly.pdbx_seq_one_letter_code
_entity_poly.pdbx_strand_id
1 'polypeptide(L)'
;MKKWFMTSNRQGSVKLDAIPCFPYPEFLRGMHGYLRNEPCHLAAYFGMPSEEGLRLFCLVLDDASGKILIASSRLDPNDTSPLPSLTALYPAAHPFERELTEQYGICFADHPWNKPLRFAHDRADRSRTLNNYPFYAIRGQALHEVNVGPIHAGIIEPGCFRFICNGEQVIHLEIVLGFQHRGIERLICGTPNRLRQSVLSESIAG
;
A
#
# COMPACT_ATOMS: atom_id res chain seq x y z
N MET A 1 -22.48 -10.08 -16.91
CA MET A 1 -21.37 -9.52 -16.09
C MET A 1 -21.06 -10.49 -14.95
N LYS A 2 -19.82 -10.95 -14.82
CA LYS A 2 -19.40 -11.70 -13.62
C LYS A 2 -19.54 -10.78 -12.42
N LYS A 3 -20.14 -11.27 -11.33
CA LYS A 3 -20.28 -10.49 -10.09
C LYS A 3 -19.06 -10.75 -9.20
N TRP A 4 -18.67 -9.75 -8.41
CA TRP A 4 -17.69 -9.94 -7.34
C TRP A 4 -18.21 -10.98 -6.35
N PHE A 5 -17.29 -11.75 -5.78
CA PHE A 5 -17.63 -12.67 -4.70
C PHE A 5 -17.99 -11.85 -3.46
N MET A 6 -19.13 -12.17 -2.84
CA MET A 6 -19.58 -11.52 -1.61
C MET A 6 -19.65 -12.54 -0.48
N THR A 7 -19.11 -12.21 0.67
CA THR A 7 -19.22 -13.01 1.90
C THR A 7 -19.57 -12.11 3.08
N SER A 8 -20.13 -12.68 4.14
CA SER A 8 -20.35 -11.94 5.39
C SER A 8 -19.05 -11.88 6.20
N ASN A 9 -18.87 -10.82 6.96
CA ASN A 9 -17.70 -10.61 7.83
C ASN A 9 -17.61 -11.58 9.02
N ARG A 10 -18.63 -12.40 9.27
CA ARG A 10 -18.73 -13.20 10.50
C ARG A 10 -18.17 -14.61 10.41
N GLN A 11 -18.10 -15.21 9.23
CA GLN A 11 -17.56 -16.57 9.07
C GLN A 11 -17.27 -16.84 7.59
N GLY A 12 -16.07 -16.66 7.14
CA GLY A 12 -15.87 -16.97 5.75
C GLY A 12 -14.42 -17.24 5.39
N SER A 13 -14.11 -18.48 5.13
CA SER A 13 -13.01 -18.83 4.25
C SER A 13 -13.54 -18.94 2.83
N VAL A 14 -12.85 -18.35 1.87
CA VAL A 14 -13.12 -18.48 0.45
C VAL A 14 -11.96 -19.24 -0.17
N LYS A 15 -12.27 -20.27 -0.95
CA LYS A 15 -11.23 -20.95 -1.76
C LYS A 15 -10.71 -19.97 -2.81
N LEU A 16 -9.39 -19.91 -3.01
CA LEU A 16 -8.76 -19.00 -3.97
C LEU A 16 -9.33 -19.16 -5.39
N ASP A 17 -9.65 -20.39 -5.79
CA ASP A 17 -10.23 -20.67 -7.11
C ASP A 17 -11.67 -20.19 -7.26
N ALA A 18 -12.38 -19.97 -6.16
CA ALA A 18 -13.73 -19.42 -6.17
C ALA A 18 -13.76 -17.89 -6.30
N ILE A 19 -12.60 -17.23 -6.12
CA ILE A 19 -12.51 -15.77 -6.27
C ILE A 19 -12.52 -15.42 -7.76
N PRO A 20 -13.51 -14.64 -8.23
CA PRO A 20 -13.60 -14.29 -9.65
C PRO A 20 -12.36 -13.51 -10.09
N CYS A 21 -11.86 -13.86 -11.26
CA CYS A 21 -10.73 -13.23 -11.90
C CYS A 21 -11.23 -12.48 -13.15
N PHE A 22 -10.88 -11.19 -13.24
CA PHE A 22 -11.26 -10.29 -14.32
C PHE A 22 -10.03 -9.79 -15.07
N PRO A 23 -10.15 -9.39 -16.34
CA PRO A 23 -9.16 -8.53 -16.99
C PRO A 23 -8.97 -7.24 -16.18
N TYR A 24 -7.73 -6.72 -16.11
CA TYR A 24 -7.43 -5.56 -15.26
C TYR A 24 -8.34 -4.34 -15.47
N PRO A 25 -8.69 -3.94 -16.71
CA PRO A 25 -9.60 -2.80 -16.91
C PRO A 25 -11.01 -3.02 -16.32
N GLU A 26 -11.50 -4.26 -16.34
CA GLU A 26 -12.79 -4.61 -15.73
C GLU A 26 -12.71 -4.66 -14.21
N PHE A 27 -11.61 -5.19 -13.68
CA PHE A 27 -11.29 -5.23 -12.27
C PHE A 27 -11.21 -3.81 -11.67
N LEU A 28 -10.48 -2.90 -12.33
CA LEU A 28 -10.37 -1.49 -11.93
C LEU A 28 -11.74 -0.79 -11.93
N ARG A 29 -12.53 -0.98 -12.99
CA ARG A 29 -13.91 -0.42 -13.03
C ARG A 29 -14.78 -0.94 -11.90
N GLY A 30 -14.62 -2.23 -11.54
CA GLY A 30 -15.32 -2.84 -10.42
C GLY A 30 -14.93 -2.21 -9.09
N MET A 31 -13.62 -2.05 -8.82
CA MET A 31 -13.10 -1.38 -7.63
C MET A 31 -13.67 0.04 -7.51
N HIS A 32 -13.50 0.85 -8.54
CA HIS A 32 -14.00 2.21 -8.56
C HIS A 32 -15.53 2.27 -8.40
N GLY A 33 -16.27 1.35 -9.04
CA GLY A 33 -17.71 1.28 -8.93
C GLY A 33 -18.22 1.05 -7.52
N TYR A 34 -17.53 0.24 -6.71
CA TYR A 34 -17.88 0.05 -5.30
C TYR A 34 -17.38 1.19 -4.42
N LEU A 35 -16.13 1.61 -4.57
CA LEU A 35 -15.47 2.57 -3.69
C LEU A 35 -16.01 4.01 -3.80
N ARG A 36 -16.71 4.35 -4.87
CA ARG A 36 -17.42 5.64 -4.96
C ARG A 36 -18.67 5.74 -4.11
N ASN A 37 -19.14 4.63 -3.53
CA ASN A 37 -20.30 4.62 -2.63
C ASN A 37 -19.81 4.75 -1.19
N GLU A 38 -20.33 5.69 -0.43
CA GLU A 38 -19.89 6.03 0.93
C GLU A 38 -19.80 4.86 1.93
N PRO A 39 -20.70 3.85 1.94
CA PRO A 39 -20.56 2.76 2.89
C PRO A 39 -19.45 1.77 2.52
N CYS A 40 -18.78 1.93 1.38
CA CYS A 40 -17.75 1.04 0.92
C CYS A 40 -16.35 1.64 1.09
N HIS A 41 -15.41 0.85 1.61
CA HIS A 41 -14.01 1.25 1.67
C HIS A 41 -13.07 0.12 1.28
N LEU A 42 -11.85 0.49 0.85
CA LEU A 42 -10.81 -0.44 0.47
C LEU A 42 -10.14 -1.01 1.72
N ALA A 43 -10.33 -2.30 1.95
CA ALA A 43 -9.69 -2.98 3.08
C ALA A 43 -8.30 -3.52 2.72
N ALA A 44 -8.13 -4.04 1.50
CA ALA A 44 -6.85 -4.53 1.02
C ALA A 44 -6.79 -4.53 -0.51
N TYR A 45 -5.61 -4.25 -1.04
CA TYR A 45 -5.26 -4.41 -2.45
C TYR A 45 -3.81 -4.85 -2.53
N PHE A 46 -3.57 -6.10 -2.93
CA PHE A 46 -2.26 -6.72 -2.88
C PHE A 46 -2.04 -7.71 -4.01
N GLY A 47 -0.79 -8.09 -4.24
CA GLY A 47 -0.38 -9.10 -5.20
C GLY A 47 0.04 -10.40 -4.53
N MET A 48 -0.22 -11.52 -5.21
CA MET A 48 0.27 -12.84 -4.83
C MET A 48 0.90 -13.50 -6.05
N PRO A 49 2.21 -13.84 -6.01
CA PRO A 49 2.85 -14.60 -7.07
C PRO A 49 2.22 -15.97 -7.24
N SER A 50 2.12 -16.42 -8.48
CA SER A 50 1.64 -17.76 -8.85
C SER A 50 2.49 -18.29 -10.01
N GLU A 51 2.32 -19.59 -10.35
CA GLU A 51 3.00 -20.20 -11.51
C GLU A 51 2.66 -19.48 -12.84
N GLU A 52 1.48 -18.88 -12.92
CA GLU A 52 0.98 -18.19 -14.12
C GLU A 52 1.20 -16.66 -14.07
N GLY A 53 2.07 -16.17 -13.20
CA GLY A 53 2.35 -14.75 -13.04
C GLY A 53 1.84 -14.15 -11.74
N LEU A 54 1.60 -12.85 -11.71
CA LEU A 54 1.14 -12.14 -10.53
C LEU A 54 -0.40 -12.02 -10.55
N ARG A 55 -1.03 -12.48 -9.48
CA ARG A 55 -2.48 -12.31 -9.28
C ARG A 55 -2.71 -11.20 -8.26
N LEU A 56 -3.42 -10.16 -8.68
CA LEU A 56 -3.86 -9.06 -7.83
C LEU A 56 -5.20 -9.41 -7.17
N PHE A 57 -5.35 -9.06 -5.89
CA PHE A 57 -6.57 -9.23 -5.12
C PHE A 57 -7.02 -7.89 -4.55
N CYS A 58 -8.32 -7.68 -4.55
CA CYS A 58 -8.94 -6.52 -3.91
C CYS A 58 -10.06 -6.98 -2.99
N LEU A 59 -10.07 -6.42 -1.77
CA LEU A 59 -11.11 -6.59 -0.77
C LEU A 59 -11.73 -5.23 -0.49
N VAL A 60 -13.03 -5.13 -0.70
CA VAL A 60 -13.83 -3.95 -0.38
C VAL A 60 -14.80 -4.33 0.72
N LEU A 61 -14.87 -3.53 1.77
CA LEU A 61 -15.85 -3.67 2.84
C LEU A 61 -17.05 -2.77 2.55
N ASP A 62 -18.24 -3.34 2.65
CA ASP A 62 -19.51 -2.63 2.66
C ASP A 62 -20.02 -2.58 4.10
N ASP A 63 -19.78 -1.46 4.76
CA ASP A 63 -20.09 -1.27 6.17
C ASP A 63 -21.59 -1.29 6.45
N ALA A 64 -22.41 -0.82 5.49
CA ALA A 64 -23.85 -0.80 5.64
C ALA A 64 -24.45 -2.22 5.68
N SER A 65 -23.94 -3.14 4.85
CA SER A 65 -24.44 -4.52 4.81
C SER A 65 -23.59 -5.51 5.61
N GLY A 66 -22.43 -5.09 6.14
CA GLY A 66 -21.47 -5.95 6.82
C GLY A 66 -20.89 -7.03 5.91
N LYS A 67 -20.74 -6.74 4.62
CA LYS A 67 -20.23 -7.68 3.62
C LYS A 67 -18.82 -7.35 3.18
N ILE A 68 -18.10 -8.37 2.79
CA ILE A 68 -16.80 -8.28 2.14
C ILE A 68 -16.97 -8.67 0.68
N LEU A 69 -16.55 -7.79 -0.21
CA LEU A 69 -16.54 -8.00 -1.65
C LEU A 69 -15.11 -8.33 -2.07
N ILE A 70 -14.94 -9.42 -2.79
CA ILE A 70 -13.62 -9.92 -3.18
C ILE A 70 -13.58 -10.16 -4.67
N ALA A 71 -12.54 -9.68 -5.32
CA ALA A 71 -12.23 -9.98 -6.71
C ALA A 71 -10.73 -10.04 -6.93
N SER A 72 -10.33 -10.51 -8.09
CA SER A 72 -8.93 -10.57 -8.49
C SER A 72 -8.74 -10.24 -9.96
N SER A 73 -7.50 -9.96 -10.32
CA SER A 73 -7.04 -9.81 -11.70
C SER A 73 -5.69 -10.50 -11.84
N ARG A 74 -5.44 -11.11 -12.97
CA ARG A 74 -4.14 -11.71 -13.27
C ARG A 74 -3.40 -10.84 -14.26
N LEU A 75 -2.14 -10.57 -13.97
CA LEU A 75 -1.24 -9.85 -14.85
C LEU A 75 -0.42 -10.84 -15.66
N ASP A 76 -0.30 -10.59 -16.96
CA ASP A 76 0.63 -11.32 -17.81
C ASP A 76 2.07 -10.95 -17.43
N PRO A 77 2.94 -11.90 -17.10
CA PRO A 77 4.33 -11.62 -16.73
C PRO A 77 5.15 -10.98 -17.88
N ASN A 78 4.68 -11.11 -19.11
CA ASN A 78 5.33 -10.56 -20.29
C ASN A 78 4.82 -9.15 -20.64
N ASP A 79 3.72 -8.71 -20.07
CA ASP A 79 3.16 -7.39 -20.29
C ASP A 79 3.65 -6.42 -19.20
N THR A 80 4.58 -5.55 -19.59
CA THR A 80 5.15 -4.50 -18.73
C THR A 80 4.47 -3.15 -18.92
N SER A 81 3.36 -3.09 -19.63
CA SER A 81 2.62 -1.86 -19.87
C SER A 81 2.12 -1.24 -18.56
N PRO A 82 2.18 0.08 -18.40
CA PRO A 82 1.65 0.74 -17.22
C PRO A 82 0.15 0.45 -17.04
N LEU A 83 -0.23 0.10 -15.82
CA LEU A 83 -1.62 -0.10 -15.44
C LEU A 83 -2.28 1.22 -15.06
N PRO A 84 -3.50 1.51 -15.48
CA PRO A 84 -4.24 2.66 -14.96
C PRO A 84 -4.37 2.62 -13.44
N SER A 85 -4.08 3.74 -12.77
CA SER A 85 -4.06 3.85 -11.30
C SER A 85 -5.47 3.93 -10.72
N LEU A 86 -5.75 3.13 -9.69
CA LEU A 86 -6.92 3.30 -8.82
C LEU A 86 -6.79 4.56 -7.96
N THR A 87 -5.56 4.91 -7.53
CA THR A 87 -5.29 6.08 -6.70
C THR A 87 -5.73 7.39 -7.36
N ALA A 88 -5.64 7.48 -8.69
CA ALA A 88 -6.13 8.64 -9.44
C ALA A 88 -7.64 8.84 -9.28
N LEU A 89 -8.40 7.77 -9.02
CA LEU A 89 -9.86 7.77 -8.84
C LEU A 89 -10.28 7.69 -7.37
N TYR A 90 -9.47 7.08 -6.54
CA TYR A 90 -9.71 6.85 -5.11
C TYR A 90 -8.39 7.04 -4.33
N PRO A 91 -8.11 8.26 -3.84
CA PRO A 91 -6.81 8.62 -3.24
C PRO A 91 -6.37 7.72 -2.09
N ALA A 92 -7.29 7.17 -1.30
CA ALA A 92 -6.95 6.26 -0.20
C ALA A 92 -6.30 4.93 -0.66
N ALA A 93 -6.30 4.63 -1.97
CA ALA A 93 -5.61 3.46 -2.52
C ALA A 93 -4.08 3.63 -2.64
N HIS A 94 -3.54 4.87 -2.45
CA HIS A 94 -2.14 5.15 -2.71
C HIS A 94 -1.13 4.24 -1.97
N PRO A 95 -1.33 3.82 -0.70
CA PRO A 95 -0.36 2.96 -0.05
C PRO A 95 -0.26 1.58 -0.71
N PHE A 96 -1.39 1.04 -1.13
CA PHE A 96 -1.46 -0.28 -1.76
C PHE A 96 -0.77 -0.30 -3.14
N GLU A 97 -1.02 0.69 -3.99
CA GLU A 97 -0.38 0.77 -5.31
C GLU A 97 1.11 1.05 -5.20
N ARG A 98 1.54 1.88 -4.25
CA ARG A 98 2.95 2.11 -3.95
C ARG A 98 3.64 0.84 -3.46
N GLU A 99 2.98 0.03 -2.63
CA GLU A 99 3.49 -1.25 -2.18
C GLU A 99 3.61 -2.25 -3.34
N LEU A 100 2.61 -2.33 -4.20
CA LEU A 100 2.65 -3.17 -5.41
C LEU A 100 3.78 -2.75 -6.37
N THR A 101 4.00 -1.43 -6.53
CA THR A 101 5.14 -0.91 -7.29
C THR A 101 6.46 -1.31 -6.65
N GLU A 102 6.58 -1.14 -5.34
CA GLU A 102 7.82 -1.45 -4.61
C GLU A 102 8.13 -2.94 -4.63
N GLN A 103 7.15 -3.80 -4.38
CA GLN A 103 7.32 -5.24 -4.28
C GLN A 103 7.52 -5.93 -5.63
N TYR A 104 6.72 -5.55 -6.62
CA TYR A 104 6.64 -6.29 -7.90
C TYR A 104 7.07 -5.48 -9.12
N GLY A 105 7.44 -4.20 -8.96
CA GLY A 105 7.83 -3.34 -10.06
C GLY A 105 6.68 -2.90 -10.97
N ILE A 106 5.43 -3.04 -10.53
CA ILE A 106 4.27 -2.60 -11.32
C ILE A 106 4.33 -1.09 -11.51
N CYS A 107 4.21 -0.63 -12.74
CA CYS A 107 4.07 0.78 -13.07
C CYS A 107 2.58 1.15 -13.12
N PHE A 108 2.15 2.12 -12.31
CA PHE A 108 0.81 2.66 -12.35
C PHE A 108 0.82 4.02 -13.07
N ALA A 109 0.13 4.09 -14.21
CA ALA A 109 -0.04 5.35 -14.95
C ALA A 109 -0.89 6.33 -14.14
N ASP A 110 -0.54 7.62 -14.24
CA ASP A 110 -1.26 8.72 -13.59
C ASP A 110 -1.35 8.60 -12.05
N HIS A 111 -0.48 7.80 -11.42
CA HIS A 111 -0.43 7.73 -9.97
C HIS A 111 0.07 9.05 -9.39
N PRO A 112 -0.73 9.77 -8.58
CA PRO A 112 -0.41 11.14 -8.17
C PRO A 112 0.78 11.23 -7.20
N TRP A 113 1.15 10.13 -6.54
CA TRP A 113 2.19 10.11 -5.52
C TRP A 113 2.94 8.78 -5.46
N ASN A 114 3.61 8.39 -6.55
CA ASN A 114 4.33 7.12 -6.65
C ASN A 114 5.75 7.20 -6.05
N LYS A 115 5.81 7.38 -4.72
CA LYS A 115 7.07 7.38 -3.95
C LYS A 115 7.23 6.06 -3.19
N PRO A 116 8.46 5.63 -2.87
CA PRO A 116 8.70 4.45 -2.03
C PRO A 116 7.90 4.49 -0.72
N LEU A 117 7.49 3.33 -0.23
CA LEU A 117 6.63 3.23 0.96
C LEU A 117 7.35 2.55 2.13
N ARG A 118 7.85 1.32 1.95
CA ARG A 118 8.30 0.44 3.03
C ARG A 118 9.77 0.08 2.96
N PHE A 119 10.39 0.21 1.79
CA PHE A 119 11.76 -0.26 1.54
C PHE A 119 11.96 -1.74 1.91
N ALA A 120 10.96 -2.58 1.59
CA ALA A 120 11.00 -4.01 1.86
C ALA A 120 12.31 -4.64 1.36
N HIS A 121 12.79 -5.67 2.06
CA HIS A 121 14.08 -6.30 1.76
C HIS A 121 14.11 -6.93 0.35
N ASP A 122 12.98 -7.48 -0.07
CA ASP A 122 12.75 -8.22 -1.33
C ASP A 122 12.12 -7.37 -2.44
N ARG A 123 12.15 -6.03 -2.28
CA ARG A 123 11.59 -5.11 -3.26
C ARG A 123 12.20 -5.27 -4.66
N ALA A 124 11.42 -4.96 -5.69
CA ALA A 124 11.81 -5.10 -7.08
C ALA A 124 13.04 -4.24 -7.44
N ASP A 125 13.06 -2.98 -7.02
CA ASP A 125 14.20 -2.06 -7.23
C ASP A 125 14.99 -1.84 -5.95
N ARG A 126 16.11 -2.56 -5.81
CA ARG A 126 17.01 -2.46 -4.65
C ARG A 126 17.91 -1.22 -4.66
N SER A 127 17.98 -0.50 -5.76
CA SER A 127 18.75 0.76 -5.85
C SER A 127 18.08 1.88 -5.05
N ARG A 128 16.76 1.81 -4.85
CA ARG A 128 16.02 2.75 -4.03
C ARG A 128 16.27 2.50 -2.55
N THR A 129 16.77 3.52 -1.87
CA THR A 129 17.13 3.48 -0.45
C THR A 129 16.59 4.71 0.26
N LEU A 130 16.61 4.72 1.60
CA LEU A 130 16.26 5.90 2.38
C LEU A 130 17.14 7.11 2.03
N ASN A 131 18.42 6.87 1.68
CA ASN A 131 19.36 7.94 1.35
C ASN A 131 19.06 8.65 0.02
N ASN A 132 18.34 7.99 -0.91
CA ASN A 132 17.96 8.58 -2.19
C ASN A 132 16.43 8.75 -2.32
N TYR A 133 15.73 8.87 -1.20
CA TYR A 133 14.30 9.12 -1.20
C TYR A 133 13.97 10.42 -1.94
N PRO A 134 13.01 10.41 -2.89
CA PRO A 134 12.69 11.58 -3.70
C PRO A 134 11.81 12.56 -2.92
N PHE A 135 12.40 13.27 -1.94
CA PHE A 135 11.70 14.31 -1.21
C PHE A 135 11.16 15.39 -2.14
N TYR A 136 10.04 15.95 -1.76
CA TYR A 136 9.50 17.10 -2.45
C TYR A 136 10.41 18.32 -2.22
N ALA A 137 10.75 19.04 -3.27
CA ALA A 137 11.62 20.19 -3.20
C ALA A 137 10.99 21.39 -3.92
N ILE A 138 10.83 22.49 -3.18
CA ILE A 138 10.49 23.79 -3.74
C ILE A 138 11.72 24.70 -3.55
N ARG A 139 12.08 25.46 -4.58
CA ARG A 139 13.18 26.41 -4.51
C ARG A 139 12.65 27.83 -4.55
N GLY A 140 13.18 28.69 -3.69
CA GLY A 140 12.86 30.12 -3.64
C GLY A 140 13.70 30.82 -2.58
N GLN A 141 14.01 32.11 -2.77
CA GLN A 141 14.90 32.86 -1.84
C GLN A 141 14.31 33.00 -0.43
N ALA A 142 12.96 32.98 -0.30
CA ALA A 142 12.27 33.10 0.98
C ALA A 142 11.91 31.75 1.60
N LEU A 143 12.23 30.64 0.93
CA LEU A 143 11.88 29.31 1.39
C LEU A 143 13.02 28.69 2.19
N HIS A 144 12.65 28.00 3.29
CA HIS A 144 13.59 27.24 4.09
C HIS A 144 12.98 25.89 4.49
N GLU A 145 13.85 24.94 4.78
CA GLU A 145 13.48 23.61 5.24
C GLU A 145 13.77 23.47 6.73
N VAL A 146 12.82 22.90 7.45
CA VAL A 146 12.96 22.61 8.88
C VAL A 146 12.68 21.13 9.10
N ASN A 147 13.62 20.43 9.73
CA ASN A 147 13.46 19.03 10.12
C ASN A 147 13.26 18.95 11.64
N VAL A 148 12.19 18.25 12.06
CA VAL A 148 11.88 18.01 13.47
C VAL A 148 11.88 16.49 13.70
N GLY A 149 12.69 16.03 14.62
CA GLY A 149 12.90 14.61 14.91
C GLY A 149 14.20 14.07 14.29
N PRO A 150 14.41 12.74 14.29
CA PRO A 150 13.44 11.68 14.58
C PRO A 150 13.10 11.46 16.05
N ILE A 151 13.86 12.03 16.99
CA ILE A 151 13.65 11.83 18.43
C ILE A 151 12.81 12.98 18.98
N HIS A 152 11.73 12.62 19.68
CA HIS A 152 10.77 13.55 20.28
C HIS A 152 10.71 13.32 21.80
N ALA A 153 11.87 13.47 22.48
CA ALA A 153 12.04 13.27 23.91
C ALA A 153 11.60 11.87 24.44
N GLY A 154 11.47 10.89 23.56
CA GLY A 154 10.98 9.57 23.93
C GLY A 154 9.47 9.49 24.22
N ILE A 155 8.72 10.53 23.90
CA ILE A 155 7.26 10.60 24.17
C ILE A 155 6.46 9.90 23.08
N ILE A 156 6.87 10.08 21.81
CA ILE A 156 6.28 9.43 20.65
C ILE A 156 7.32 8.59 19.93
N GLU A 157 6.86 7.65 19.11
CA GLU A 157 7.74 6.84 18.28
C GLU A 157 8.55 7.71 17.31
N PRO A 158 9.80 7.30 17.00
CA PRO A 158 10.67 8.05 16.10
C PRO A 158 10.06 8.28 14.73
N GLY A 159 9.97 9.53 14.35
CA GLY A 159 9.54 9.99 13.04
C GLY A 159 10.12 11.36 12.75
N CYS A 160 10.49 11.63 11.52
CA CYS A 160 11.02 12.91 11.11
C CYS A 160 9.96 13.69 10.33
N PHE A 161 9.71 14.91 10.75
CA PHE A 161 8.78 15.83 10.09
C PHE A 161 9.61 16.86 9.32
N ARG A 162 9.54 16.82 8.00
CA ARG A 162 10.25 17.72 7.11
C ARG A 162 9.28 18.77 6.58
N PHE A 163 9.45 20.01 7.05
CA PHE A 163 8.65 21.14 6.66
C PHE A 163 9.36 21.96 5.59
N ILE A 164 8.61 22.45 4.58
CA ILE A 164 9.03 23.52 3.70
C ILE A 164 8.21 24.73 4.09
N CYS A 165 8.90 25.82 4.50
CA CYS A 165 8.26 27.02 5.05
C CYS A 165 8.59 28.27 4.25
N ASN A 166 7.65 29.21 4.26
CA ASN A 166 7.86 30.60 3.86
C ASN A 166 7.62 31.49 5.10
N GLY A 167 8.70 31.93 5.76
CA GLY A 167 8.59 32.51 7.08
C GLY A 167 7.95 31.51 8.06
N GLU A 168 6.87 31.91 8.72
CA GLU A 168 6.12 31.07 9.67
C GLU A 168 5.06 30.17 9.00
N GLN A 169 4.82 30.34 7.71
CA GLN A 169 3.81 29.57 6.98
C GLN A 169 4.39 28.26 6.48
N VAL A 170 3.81 27.13 6.88
CA VAL A 170 4.12 25.81 6.33
C VAL A 170 3.44 25.67 4.97
N ILE A 171 4.26 25.48 3.93
CA ILE A 171 3.79 25.24 2.55
C ILE A 171 3.61 23.76 2.28
N HIS A 172 4.54 22.93 2.81
CA HIS A 172 4.54 21.48 2.57
C HIS A 172 5.10 20.74 3.78
N LEU A 173 4.53 19.57 4.06
CA LEU A 173 4.98 18.65 5.09
C LEU A 173 5.18 17.25 4.49
N GLU A 174 6.34 16.68 4.70
CA GLU A 174 6.61 15.26 4.49
C GLU A 174 6.98 14.60 5.82
N ILE A 175 6.40 13.42 6.06
CA ILE A 175 6.67 12.63 7.26
C ILE A 175 7.48 11.43 6.86
N VAL A 176 8.64 11.24 7.50
CA VAL A 176 9.53 10.10 7.32
C VAL A 176 9.40 9.19 8.54
N LEU A 177 8.92 7.98 8.30
CA LEU A 177 8.74 6.93 9.30
C LEU A 177 9.73 5.79 9.04
N GLY A 178 9.65 4.73 9.86
CA GLY A 178 10.44 3.52 9.65
C GLY A 178 11.74 3.45 10.45
N PHE A 179 12.01 4.39 11.35
CA PHE A 179 13.22 4.39 12.19
C PHE A 179 13.30 3.19 13.16
N GLN A 180 12.16 2.58 13.49
CA GLN A 180 12.07 1.38 14.32
C GLN A 180 11.77 0.11 13.51
N HIS A 181 11.95 0.12 12.21
CA HIS A 181 11.71 -1.05 11.38
C HIS A 181 12.65 -2.20 11.75
N ARG A 182 12.08 -3.32 12.16
CA ARG A 182 12.82 -4.51 12.65
C ARG A 182 12.68 -5.73 11.75
N GLY A 183 12.01 -5.61 10.61
CA GLY A 183 11.80 -6.71 9.68
C GLY A 183 10.90 -7.82 10.23
N ILE A 184 9.93 -7.49 11.08
CA ILE A 184 9.07 -8.46 11.77
C ILE A 184 8.31 -9.35 10.79
N GLU A 185 7.77 -8.81 9.71
CA GLU A 185 7.06 -9.60 8.69
C GLU A 185 7.95 -10.70 8.11
N ARG A 186 9.19 -10.36 7.78
CA ARG A 186 10.17 -11.35 7.28
C ARG A 186 10.48 -12.43 8.33
N LEU A 187 10.60 -12.04 9.60
CA LEU A 187 10.82 -12.98 10.68
C LEU A 187 9.62 -13.91 10.88
N ILE A 188 8.39 -13.40 10.77
CA ILE A 188 7.16 -14.20 10.83
C ILE A 188 7.12 -15.21 9.67
N CYS A 189 7.37 -14.77 8.45
CA CYS A 189 7.40 -15.65 7.28
C CYS A 189 8.54 -16.69 7.34
N GLY A 190 9.67 -16.34 7.96
CA GLY A 190 10.84 -17.20 8.07
C GLY A 190 10.76 -18.27 9.15
N THR A 191 9.72 -18.29 10.00
CA THR A 191 9.59 -19.29 11.08
C THR A 191 8.30 -20.13 10.93
N PRO A 192 8.40 -21.47 10.98
CA PRO A 192 7.23 -22.36 11.02
C PRO A 192 6.56 -22.43 12.40
N ASN A 193 7.18 -21.88 13.44
CA ASN A 193 6.68 -21.97 14.82
C ASN A 193 5.61 -20.91 15.06
N ARG A 194 4.35 -21.36 15.22
CA ARG A 194 3.19 -20.48 15.43
C ARG A 194 3.26 -19.66 16.72
N LEU A 195 3.81 -20.21 17.80
CA LEU A 195 3.99 -19.45 19.06
C LEU A 195 4.98 -18.31 18.85
N ARG A 196 6.08 -18.57 18.14
CA ARG A 196 7.05 -17.53 17.79
C ARG A 196 6.46 -16.48 16.86
N GLN A 197 5.61 -16.87 15.90
CA GLN A 197 4.89 -15.93 15.04
C GLN A 197 3.97 -15.02 15.85
N SER A 198 3.26 -15.58 16.86
CA SER A 198 2.40 -14.78 17.76
C SER A 198 3.21 -13.77 18.56
N VAL A 199 4.30 -14.18 19.18
CA VAL A 199 5.19 -13.27 19.94
C VAL A 199 5.78 -12.18 19.04
N LEU A 200 6.19 -12.53 17.83
CA LEU A 200 6.70 -11.56 16.86
C LEU A 200 5.62 -10.54 16.45
N SER A 201 4.38 -10.99 16.26
CA SER A 201 3.28 -10.09 15.89
C SER A 201 2.96 -9.08 16.98
N GLU A 202 3.09 -9.44 18.25
CA GLU A 202 2.91 -8.54 19.39
C GLU A 202 3.99 -7.45 19.46
N SER A 203 5.15 -7.69 18.85
CA SER A 203 6.28 -6.75 18.86
C SER A 203 6.32 -5.80 17.65
N ILE A 204 5.28 -5.78 16.80
CA ILE A 204 5.24 -4.91 15.59
C ILE A 204 5.27 -3.43 15.98
N ALA A 205 4.49 -3.06 16.98
CA ALA A 205 4.36 -1.67 17.42
C ALA A 205 5.41 -1.23 18.47
N GLY A 206 6.25 -2.08 18.92
CA GLY A 206 7.31 -1.74 19.87
C GLY A 206 6.96 -2.01 21.32
#